data_c614aabb4b0cf85e60d78dac64e3b959
#
_entry.id   c614aabb4b0cf85e60d78dac64e3b959
#
_cell.length_a   1.000
_cell.length_b   1.000
_cell.length_c   1.000
_cell.angle_alpha   90.00
_cell.angle_beta   90.00
_cell.angle_gamma   90.00
#
_symmetry.space_group_name_H-M   'P 1'
#
loop_
_entity.id
_entity.type
_entity.pdbx_description
1 polymer ?
#
loop_
_entity_poly.entity_id
_entity_poly.type
_entity_poly.pdbx_seq_one_letter_code
_entity_poly.pdbx_strand_id
1 'polypeptide(L)'
;MPGSGKTYALMRVIEMLKDEEMSIGGMIDEPVIEDRHKIGYTVKNLLTGENIIFGEAGYESKIMVGKIGIDLSKLEQVGVAAIRQAIDECDLIIIDEIGKVEVESQAFIDAVKDALDAEKPMIITLHKKSRNPLLQDIRRRDDVRILEVTPTNRNILPYKIVRLMNGENV
;
A
#
# COMPACT_ATOMS: atom_id res chain seq x y z
N MET A 1 -4.03 -12.97 4.46
CA MET A 1 -3.61 -12.95 5.87
C MET A 1 -2.59 -11.83 6.10
N PRO A 2 -2.72 -11.09 7.21
CA PRO A 2 -1.73 -10.07 7.56
C PRO A 2 -0.32 -10.63 7.72
N GLY A 3 -0.17 -11.93 7.92
CA GLY A 3 1.12 -12.58 8.09
C GLY A 3 1.76 -13.12 6.82
N SER A 4 1.27 -12.76 5.63
CA SER A 4 1.81 -13.30 4.37
C SER A 4 3.21 -12.81 4.04
N GLY A 5 3.66 -11.71 4.65
CA GLY A 5 4.96 -11.11 4.37
C GLY A 5 4.96 -10.09 3.25
N LYS A 6 3.78 -9.63 2.79
CA LYS A 6 3.70 -8.61 1.72
C LYS A 6 4.46 -7.34 2.10
N THR A 7 4.18 -6.81 3.27
CA THR A 7 4.85 -5.58 3.74
C THR A 7 6.34 -5.81 3.93
N TYR A 8 6.73 -6.97 4.47
CA TYR A 8 8.14 -7.33 4.61
C TYR A 8 8.85 -7.33 3.25
N ALA A 9 8.26 -8.00 2.26
CA ALA A 9 8.83 -8.06 0.91
C ALA A 9 8.93 -6.66 0.30
N LEU A 10 7.89 -5.85 0.47
CA LEU A 10 7.85 -4.48 -0.02
C LEU A 10 8.96 -3.62 0.61
N MET A 11 9.14 -3.71 1.92
CA MET A 11 10.17 -2.93 2.61
C MET A 11 11.58 -3.33 2.17
N ARG A 12 11.81 -4.61 1.87
CA ARG A 12 13.09 -5.07 1.31
C ARG A 12 13.33 -4.48 -0.07
N VAL A 13 12.30 -4.44 -0.92
CA VAL A 13 12.41 -3.83 -2.25
C VAL A 13 12.77 -2.34 -2.12
N ILE A 14 12.08 -1.62 -1.24
CA ILE A 14 12.34 -0.19 -1.00
C ILE A 14 13.79 0.01 -0.55
N GLU A 15 14.27 -0.80 0.39
CA GLU A 15 15.63 -0.73 0.89
C GLU A 15 16.65 -0.96 -0.22
N MET A 16 16.41 -1.94 -1.09
CA MET A 16 17.29 -2.23 -2.23
C MET A 16 17.30 -1.11 -3.26
N LEU A 17 16.15 -0.45 -3.47
CA LEU A 17 16.04 0.64 -4.45
C LEU A 17 16.56 1.98 -3.93
N LYS A 18 16.76 2.14 -2.63
CA LYS A 18 17.35 3.37 -2.06
C LYS A 18 18.78 3.62 -2.55
N ASP A 19 19.49 2.58 -2.89
CA ASP A 19 20.85 2.69 -3.43
C ASP A 19 20.87 3.11 -4.90
N GLU A 20 19.73 3.12 -5.56
CA GLU A 20 19.56 3.62 -6.92
C GLU A 20 18.95 5.02 -6.81
N GLU A 21 19.45 5.99 -7.54
CA GLU A 21 19.02 7.39 -7.47
C GLU A 21 17.55 7.59 -7.85
N MET A 22 16.65 6.86 -7.20
CA MET A 22 15.22 6.82 -7.47
C MET A 22 14.44 7.40 -6.30
N SER A 23 13.64 8.42 -6.55
CA SER A 23 12.76 8.98 -5.53
C SER A 23 11.54 8.06 -5.34
N ILE A 24 11.23 7.74 -4.09
CA ILE A 24 10.16 6.81 -3.73
C ILE A 24 9.16 7.51 -2.82
N GLY A 25 7.90 7.46 -3.19
CA GLY A 25 6.83 8.05 -2.41
C GLY A 25 5.59 7.17 -2.41
N GLY A 26 4.54 7.66 -1.76
CA GLY A 26 3.29 6.94 -1.61
C GLY A 26 2.93 6.70 -0.16
N MET A 27 2.09 5.72 0.12
CA MET A 27 1.60 5.48 1.46
C MET A 27 1.81 4.04 1.91
N ILE A 28 1.97 3.88 3.22
CA ILE A 28 2.03 2.58 3.88
C ILE A 28 1.09 2.60 5.07
N ASP A 29 0.15 1.65 5.11
CA ASP A 29 -0.71 1.40 6.26
C ASP A 29 -0.10 0.33 7.13
N GLU A 30 -0.11 0.54 8.45
CA GLU A 30 0.42 -0.44 9.39
C GLU A 30 -0.56 -0.65 10.54
N PRO A 31 -0.74 -1.91 10.99
CA PRO A 31 -1.50 -2.17 12.19
C PRO A 31 -0.70 -1.74 13.42
N VAL A 32 -1.38 -1.20 14.42
CA VAL A 32 -0.81 -0.97 15.75
C VAL A 32 -1.13 -2.20 16.58
N ILE A 33 -0.10 -2.85 17.10
CA ILE A 33 -0.24 -4.10 17.85
C ILE A 33 0.23 -3.89 19.29
N GLU A 34 -0.61 -4.28 20.25
CA GLU A 34 -0.32 -4.27 21.66
C GLU A 34 -0.77 -5.60 22.27
N ASP A 35 0.12 -6.27 23.01
CA ASP A 35 -0.15 -7.58 23.60
C ASP A 35 -0.71 -8.61 22.60
N ARG A 36 -0.14 -8.61 21.38
CA ARG A 36 -0.53 -9.50 20.27
C ARG A 36 -1.93 -9.22 19.69
N HIS A 37 -2.53 -8.10 20.08
CA HIS A 37 -3.84 -7.67 19.56
C HIS A 37 -3.68 -6.42 18.72
N LYS A 38 -4.44 -6.36 17.64
CA LYS A 38 -4.54 -5.12 16.87
C LYS A 38 -5.42 -4.15 17.62
N ILE A 39 -4.89 -2.96 17.88
CA ILE A 39 -5.61 -1.90 18.59
C ILE A 39 -5.83 -0.68 17.71
N GLY A 40 -5.26 -0.64 16.51
CA GLY A 40 -5.42 0.49 15.63
C GLY A 40 -4.69 0.31 14.31
N TYR A 41 -4.74 1.37 13.51
CA TYR A 41 -4.03 1.46 12.23
C TYR A 41 -3.43 2.83 12.06
N THR A 42 -2.23 2.87 11.51
CA THR A 42 -1.55 4.11 11.12
C THR A 42 -1.39 4.16 9.61
N VAL A 43 -1.29 5.37 9.08
CA VAL A 43 -0.92 5.61 7.69
C VAL A 43 0.27 6.54 7.65
N LYS A 44 1.25 6.19 6.82
CA LYS A 44 2.50 6.91 6.70
C LYS A 44 2.68 7.43 5.28
N ASN A 45 3.11 8.70 5.17
CA ASN A 45 3.61 9.26 3.92
C ASN A 45 5.08 8.82 3.78
N LEU A 46 5.35 8.00 2.77
CA LEU A 46 6.67 7.41 2.60
C LEU A 46 7.74 8.44 2.25
N LEU A 47 7.39 9.51 1.54
CA LEU A 47 8.33 10.55 1.14
C LEU A 47 8.71 11.46 2.31
N THR A 48 7.74 11.91 3.10
CA THR A 48 7.95 12.88 4.17
C THR A 48 8.18 12.26 5.54
N GLY A 49 7.71 11.02 5.73
CA GLY A 49 7.74 10.36 7.03
C GLY A 49 6.57 10.72 7.94
N GLU A 50 5.66 11.59 7.50
CA GLU A 50 4.47 11.93 8.28
C GLU A 50 3.63 10.67 8.52
N ASN A 51 3.22 10.48 9.78
CA ASN A 51 2.52 9.27 10.20
C ASN A 51 1.41 9.65 11.19
N ILE A 52 0.18 9.20 10.94
CA ILE A 52 -0.94 9.43 11.85
C ILE A 52 -1.76 8.16 12.04
N ILE A 53 -2.48 8.12 13.15
CA ILE A 53 -3.42 7.05 13.46
C ILE A 53 -4.75 7.36 12.78
N PHE A 54 -5.25 6.45 11.95
CA PHE A 54 -6.57 6.60 11.33
C PHE A 54 -7.57 5.54 11.80
N GLY A 55 -7.12 4.57 12.59
CA GLY A 55 -7.98 3.57 13.22
C GLY A 55 -7.62 3.41 14.69
N GLU A 56 -8.64 3.43 15.56
CA GLU A 56 -8.44 3.27 17.01
C GLU A 56 -9.51 2.38 17.62
N ALA A 57 -9.08 1.52 18.54
CA ALA A 57 -10.01 0.72 19.36
C ALA A 57 -10.85 1.66 20.22
N GLY A 58 -12.15 1.42 20.25
CA GLY A 58 -13.08 2.24 21.04
C GLY A 58 -13.56 3.51 20.35
N TYR A 59 -13.02 3.84 19.19
CA TYR A 59 -13.53 4.96 18.39
C TYR A 59 -14.81 4.55 17.66
N GLU A 60 -15.88 5.31 17.85
CA GLU A 60 -17.15 5.04 17.19
C GLU A 60 -17.15 5.60 15.78
N SER A 61 -17.32 4.72 14.81
CA SER A 61 -17.32 5.08 13.40
C SER A 61 -18.33 4.23 12.64
N LYS A 62 -18.76 4.73 11.49
CA LYS A 62 -19.59 3.94 10.57
C LYS A 62 -18.78 2.79 9.95
N ILE A 63 -17.48 2.90 9.94
CA ILE A 63 -16.58 1.89 9.41
C ILE A 63 -15.83 1.26 10.57
N MET A 64 -16.08 -0.02 10.80
CA MET A 64 -15.48 -0.76 11.89
C MET A 64 -14.72 -1.97 11.36
N VAL A 65 -13.53 -2.19 11.89
CA VAL A 65 -12.77 -3.44 11.69
C VAL A 65 -12.66 -4.08 13.07
N GLY A 66 -13.56 -5.04 13.35
CA GLY A 66 -13.70 -5.57 14.71
C GLY A 66 -14.08 -4.46 15.69
N LYS A 67 -13.23 -4.21 16.66
CA LYS A 67 -13.43 -3.14 17.67
C LYS A 67 -12.75 -1.84 17.30
N ILE A 68 -12.10 -1.78 16.14
CA ILE A 68 -11.34 -0.61 15.70
C ILE A 68 -12.23 0.24 14.81
N GLY A 69 -12.46 1.48 15.22
CA GLY A 69 -13.17 2.47 14.42
C GLY A 69 -12.22 3.19 13.48
N ILE A 70 -12.66 3.38 12.24
CA ILE A 70 -11.85 3.97 11.18
C ILE A 70 -12.28 5.41 10.92
N ASP A 71 -11.33 6.32 10.90
CA ASP A 71 -11.52 7.70 10.50
C ASP A 71 -10.96 7.89 9.09
N LEU A 72 -11.85 7.82 8.07
CA LEU A 72 -11.43 7.96 6.69
C LEU A 72 -10.82 9.32 6.39
N SER A 73 -11.24 10.37 7.11
CA SER A 73 -10.70 11.70 6.87
C SER A 73 -9.20 11.76 7.17
N LYS A 74 -8.76 11.03 8.19
CA LYS A 74 -7.34 10.93 8.53
C LYS A 74 -6.56 10.11 7.51
N LEU A 75 -7.15 9.02 7.05
CA LEU A 75 -6.55 8.21 5.98
C LEU A 75 -6.36 9.08 4.72
N GLU A 76 -7.36 9.89 4.39
CA GLU A 76 -7.31 10.78 3.23
C GLU A 76 -6.29 11.89 3.43
N GLN A 77 -6.24 12.47 4.61
CA GLN A 77 -5.37 13.60 4.93
C GLN A 77 -3.89 13.26 4.70
N VAL A 78 -3.46 12.06 5.08
CA VAL A 78 -2.07 11.62 4.93
C VAL A 78 -1.90 10.66 3.77
N GLY A 79 -2.75 9.64 3.68
CA GLY A 79 -2.59 8.57 2.68
C GLY A 79 -2.87 9.03 1.26
N VAL A 80 -4.03 9.63 1.03
CA VAL A 80 -4.39 10.13 -0.31
C VAL A 80 -3.44 11.24 -0.74
N ALA A 81 -3.13 12.16 0.18
CA ALA A 81 -2.17 13.23 -0.08
C ALA A 81 -0.79 12.67 -0.45
N ALA A 82 -0.37 11.58 0.20
CA ALA A 82 0.90 10.94 -0.10
C ALA A 82 0.93 10.33 -1.51
N ILE A 83 -0.17 9.69 -1.93
CA ILE A 83 -0.29 9.16 -3.28
C ILE A 83 -0.21 10.29 -4.31
N ARG A 84 -0.97 11.36 -4.09
CA ARG A 84 -0.97 12.53 -5.00
C ARG A 84 0.41 13.15 -5.11
N GLN A 85 1.09 13.31 -3.97
CA GLN A 85 2.45 13.85 -3.95
C GLN A 85 3.41 12.95 -4.72
N ALA A 86 3.31 11.63 -4.57
CA ALA A 86 4.16 10.69 -5.29
C ALA A 86 3.93 10.75 -6.81
N ILE A 87 2.67 10.93 -7.25
CA ILE A 87 2.37 11.11 -8.67
C ILE A 87 3.12 12.31 -9.24
N ASP A 88 3.16 13.41 -8.50
CA ASP A 88 3.75 14.65 -8.97
C ASP A 88 5.27 14.70 -8.82
N GLU A 89 5.83 14.08 -7.79
CA GLU A 89 7.20 14.34 -7.36
C GLU A 89 8.14 13.12 -7.38
N CYS A 90 7.60 11.90 -7.46
CA CYS A 90 8.43 10.71 -7.28
C CYS A 90 8.57 9.89 -8.56
N ASP A 91 9.64 9.11 -8.63
CA ASP A 91 9.91 8.17 -9.71
C ASP A 91 9.16 6.85 -9.53
N LEU A 92 8.93 6.44 -8.28
CA LEU A 92 8.26 5.19 -7.92
C LEU A 92 7.15 5.48 -6.92
N ILE A 93 5.97 4.94 -7.19
CA ILE A 93 4.79 5.08 -6.33
C ILE A 93 4.55 3.77 -5.59
N ILE A 94 4.43 3.85 -4.27
CA ILE A 94 4.15 2.71 -3.40
C ILE A 94 2.77 2.90 -2.78
N ILE A 95 1.95 1.85 -2.79
CA ILE A 95 0.65 1.84 -2.10
C ILE A 95 0.51 0.52 -1.35
N ASP A 96 0.57 0.58 -0.05
CA ASP A 96 0.46 -0.57 0.84
C ASP A 96 -0.56 -0.25 1.94
N GLU A 97 -1.72 -0.73 1.93
CA GLU A 97 -2.31 -1.78 1.09
C GLU A 97 -3.64 -1.25 0.50
N ILE A 98 -4.05 -1.79 -0.63
CA ILE A 98 -5.41 -1.56 -1.13
C ILE A 98 -6.26 -2.70 -0.60
N GLY A 99 -7.00 -2.43 0.45
CA GLY A 99 -7.82 -3.41 1.13
C GLY A 99 -9.23 -2.92 1.38
N LYS A 100 -9.91 -3.62 2.28
CA LYS A 100 -11.33 -3.44 2.57
C LYS A 100 -11.66 -2.04 3.11
N VAL A 101 -10.75 -1.46 3.90
CA VAL A 101 -10.95 -0.14 4.52
C VAL A 101 -10.66 0.97 3.51
N GLU A 102 -9.56 0.89 2.80
CA GLU A 102 -9.09 1.94 1.89
C GLU A 102 -10.10 2.20 0.77
N VAL A 103 -10.76 1.14 0.27
CA VAL A 103 -11.76 1.27 -0.79
C VAL A 103 -13.08 1.88 -0.34
N GLU A 104 -13.27 2.13 0.95
CA GLU A 104 -14.39 2.92 1.46
C GLU A 104 -14.22 4.41 1.15
N SER A 105 -13.02 4.86 0.84
CA SER A 105 -12.72 6.24 0.50
C SER A 105 -12.73 6.44 -1.01
N GLN A 106 -13.67 7.25 -1.50
CA GLN A 106 -13.71 7.60 -2.92
C GLN A 106 -12.47 8.38 -3.33
N ALA A 107 -11.99 9.27 -2.47
CA ALA A 107 -10.76 10.03 -2.73
C ALA A 107 -9.56 9.10 -2.90
N PHE A 108 -9.49 8.04 -2.11
CA PHE A 108 -8.44 7.02 -2.25
C PHE A 108 -8.55 6.29 -3.59
N ILE A 109 -9.76 5.85 -3.95
CA ILE A 109 -10.01 5.17 -5.23
C ILE A 109 -9.59 6.06 -6.40
N ASP A 110 -9.97 7.32 -6.37
CA ASP A 110 -9.63 8.27 -7.44
C ASP A 110 -8.12 8.49 -7.54
N ALA A 111 -7.44 8.60 -6.39
CA ALA A 111 -5.99 8.76 -6.36
C ALA A 111 -5.27 7.55 -6.95
N VAL A 112 -5.73 6.34 -6.62
CA VAL A 112 -5.16 5.10 -7.18
C VAL A 112 -5.34 5.04 -8.69
N LYS A 113 -6.53 5.38 -9.18
CA LYS A 113 -6.80 5.41 -10.61
C LYS A 113 -5.89 6.40 -11.34
N ASP A 114 -5.72 7.58 -10.77
CA ASP A 114 -4.83 8.59 -11.36
C ASP A 114 -3.37 8.14 -11.33
N ALA A 115 -2.96 7.47 -10.26
CA ALA A 115 -1.61 6.91 -10.17
C ALA A 115 -1.37 5.84 -11.25
N LEU A 116 -2.37 4.98 -11.48
CA LEU A 116 -2.27 3.94 -12.51
C LEU A 116 -2.15 4.54 -13.91
N ASP A 117 -2.76 5.69 -14.15
CA ASP A 117 -2.72 6.37 -15.44
C ASP A 117 -1.50 7.30 -15.61
N ALA A 118 -0.70 7.47 -14.56
CA ALA A 118 0.45 8.38 -14.57
C ALA A 118 1.67 7.84 -15.32
N GLU A 119 1.63 6.60 -15.79
CA GLU A 119 2.74 5.95 -16.51
C GLU A 119 4.06 5.91 -15.74
N LYS A 120 3.96 5.84 -14.41
CA LYS A 120 5.12 5.68 -13.52
C LYS A 120 5.17 4.27 -12.96
N PRO A 121 6.37 3.75 -12.67
CA PRO A 121 6.49 2.49 -11.95
C PRO A 121 5.74 2.55 -10.63
N MET A 122 5.02 1.49 -10.31
CA MET A 122 4.26 1.36 -9.07
C MET A 122 4.42 -0.02 -8.47
N ILE A 123 4.41 -0.08 -7.15
CA ILE A 123 4.29 -1.33 -6.42
C ILE A 123 3.11 -1.18 -5.47
N ILE A 124 2.14 -2.06 -5.63
CA ILE A 124 0.90 -2.03 -4.86
C ILE A 124 0.72 -3.37 -4.18
N THR A 125 0.35 -3.37 -2.92
CA THR A 125 -0.09 -4.59 -2.25
C THR A 125 -1.60 -4.63 -2.24
N LEU A 126 -2.17 -5.79 -2.57
CA LEU A 126 -3.62 -5.99 -2.66
C LEU A 126 -4.08 -7.00 -1.64
N HIS A 127 -5.25 -6.75 -1.06
CA HIS A 127 -5.91 -7.75 -0.25
C HIS A 127 -6.35 -8.92 -1.14
N LYS A 128 -5.82 -10.10 -0.87
CA LYS A 128 -5.96 -11.27 -1.75
C LYS A 128 -7.41 -11.65 -2.06
N LYS A 129 -8.27 -11.56 -1.05
CA LYS A 129 -9.67 -12.05 -1.15
C LYS A 129 -10.68 -10.97 -1.48
N SER A 130 -10.28 -9.73 -1.63
CA SER A 130 -11.21 -8.66 -1.92
C SER A 130 -11.74 -8.76 -3.35
N ARG A 131 -13.07 -8.62 -3.49
CA ARG A 131 -13.76 -8.58 -4.79
C ARG A 131 -14.19 -7.17 -5.15
N ASN A 132 -13.66 -6.16 -4.46
CA ASN A 132 -13.97 -4.78 -4.78
C ASN A 132 -13.65 -4.46 -6.25
N PRO A 133 -14.50 -3.69 -6.94
CA PRO A 133 -14.29 -3.36 -8.35
C PRO A 133 -12.92 -2.77 -8.65
N LEU A 134 -12.38 -1.93 -7.78
CA LEU A 134 -11.04 -1.35 -7.98
C LEU A 134 -9.96 -2.44 -8.06
N LEU A 135 -9.99 -3.40 -7.13
CA LEU A 135 -9.01 -4.49 -7.13
C LEU A 135 -9.17 -5.39 -8.35
N GLN A 136 -10.40 -5.63 -8.78
CA GLN A 136 -10.65 -6.41 -10.00
C GLN A 136 -10.13 -5.68 -11.24
N ASP A 137 -10.33 -4.38 -11.32
CA ASP A 137 -9.83 -3.57 -12.42
C ASP A 137 -8.30 -3.61 -12.49
N ILE A 138 -7.65 -3.49 -11.33
CA ILE A 138 -6.18 -3.58 -11.27
C ILE A 138 -5.70 -4.95 -11.76
N ARG A 139 -6.36 -6.02 -11.33
CA ARG A 139 -5.98 -7.39 -11.72
C ARG A 139 -6.14 -7.66 -13.22
N ARG A 140 -7.01 -6.93 -13.87
CA ARG A 140 -7.29 -7.09 -15.31
C ARG A 140 -6.43 -6.22 -16.23
N ARG A 141 -5.63 -5.31 -15.66
CA ARG A 141 -4.81 -4.42 -16.47
C ARG A 141 -3.68 -5.19 -17.14
N ASP A 142 -3.45 -4.88 -18.42
CA ASP A 142 -2.38 -5.49 -19.19
C ASP A 142 -0.98 -5.05 -18.74
N ASP A 143 -0.91 -3.89 -18.11
CA ASP A 143 0.35 -3.31 -17.63
C ASP A 143 0.69 -3.68 -16.17
N VAL A 144 -0.07 -4.61 -15.58
CA VAL A 144 0.11 -5.05 -14.20
C VAL A 144 0.58 -6.50 -14.16
N ARG A 145 1.58 -6.76 -13.33
CA ARG A 145 2.02 -8.12 -13.05
C ARG A 145 1.71 -8.45 -11.58
N ILE A 146 0.95 -9.49 -11.37
CA ILE A 146 0.56 -9.93 -10.04
C ILE A 146 1.49 -11.02 -9.55
N LEU A 147 2.06 -10.82 -8.36
CA LEU A 147 2.94 -11.76 -7.71
C LEU A 147 2.36 -12.12 -6.35
N GLU A 148 2.28 -13.41 -6.05
CA GLU A 148 1.80 -13.88 -4.77
C GLU A 148 2.96 -14.03 -3.80
N VAL A 149 2.82 -13.44 -2.60
CA VAL A 149 3.81 -13.60 -1.53
C VAL A 149 3.42 -14.78 -0.66
N THR A 150 4.34 -15.71 -0.50
CA THR A 150 4.14 -16.91 0.32
C THR A 150 5.28 -17.02 1.35
N PRO A 151 5.11 -17.82 2.41
CA PRO A 151 6.22 -18.07 3.35
C PRO A 151 7.46 -18.62 2.69
N THR A 152 7.31 -19.33 1.56
CA THR A 152 8.44 -19.95 0.84
C THR A 152 9.19 -18.96 -0.04
N ASN A 153 8.52 -17.97 -0.61
CA ASN A 153 9.15 -17.07 -1.58
C ASN A 153 9.44 -15.66 -1.06
N ARG A 154 8.95 -15.31 0.13
CA ARG A 154 9.05 -13.93 0.64
C ARG A 154 10.48 -13.39 0.73
N ASN A 155 11.46 -14.23 0.87
CA ASN A 155 12.86 -13.82 0.96
C ASN A 155 13.52 -13.67 -0.42
N ILE A 156 13.00 -14.34 -1.43
CA ILE A 156 13.50 -14.32 -2.80
C ILE A 156 12.77 -13.29 -3.67
N LEU A 157 11.49 -13.11 -3.40
CA LEU A 157 10.61 -12.25 -4.18
C LEU A 157 11.12 -10.80 -4.32
N PRO A 158 11.69 -10.17 -3.28
CA PRO A 158 12.21 -8.81 -3.44
C PRO A 158 13.25 -8.68 -4.55
N TYR A 159 14.14 -9.64 -4.71
CA TYR A 159 15.12 -9.63 -5.78
C TYR A 159 14.48 -9.73 -7.16
N LYS A 160 13.45 -10.56 -7.28
CA LYS A 160 12.69 -10.70 -8.52
C LYS A 160 11.98 -9.39 -8.88
N ILE A 161 11.37 -8.73 -7.89
CA ILE A 161 10.67 -7.46 -8.10
C ILE A 161 11.66 -6.38 -8.58
N VAL A 162 12.82 -6.27 -7.95
CA VAL A 162 13.82 -5.28 -8.35
C VAL A 162 14.29 -5.55 -9.78
N ARG A 163 14.50 -6.79 -10.15
CA ARG A 163 14.89 -7.15 -11.52
C ARG A 163 13.80 -6.78 -12.53
N LEU A 164 12.54 -7.02 -12.19
CA LEU A 164 11.41 -6.62 -13.03
C LEU A 164 11.33 -5.10 -13.18
N MET A 165 11.60 -4.37 -12.10
CA MET A 165 11.61 -2.90 -12.13
C MET A 165 12.73 -2.37 -13.04
N ASN A 166 13.83 -3.11 -13.17
CA ASN A 166 14.95 -2.77 -14.03
C ASN A 166 14.75 -3.23 -15.48
N GLY A 167 13.56 -3.71 -15.81
CA GLY A 167 13.22 -4.12 -17.17
C GLY A 167 13.65 -5.53 -17.56
N GLU A 168 14.09 -6.33 -16.60
CA GLU A 168 14.49 -7.71 -16.87
C GLU A 168 13.28 -8.64 -16.95
N ASN A 169 13.32 -9.59 -17.87
CA ASN A 169 12.32 -10.65 -17.95
C ASN A 169 12.70 -11.76 -16.97
N VAL A 170 11.87 -11.97 -15.98
CA VAL A 170 12.14 -12.94 -14.90
C VAL A 170 11.01 -13.94 -14.78
#